data_6d1f73865b17b4f2ec986d9323f895a5
#
_entry.id   6d1f73865b17b4f2ec986d9323f895a5
#
_cell.length_a   1.000
_cell.length_b   1.000
_cell.length_c   1.000
_cell.angle_alpha   90.00
_cell.angle_beta   90.00
_cell.angle_gamma   90.00
#
_symmetry.space_group_name_H-M   'P 1'
#
loop_
_entity.id
_entity.type
_entity.pdbx_description
1 polymer ?
#
loop_
_entity_poly.entity_id
_entity_poly.type
_entity_poly.pdbx_seq_one_letter_code
_entity_poly.pdbx_strand_id
1 'polypeptide(L)'
;MLFATLNDVPVFALPGNPRAVIVLYWEYVLPYVRAIQGWRHPWLRSDELPITHSLTTKGERSEFRSARVSNGKVTLLADEGSHMLHSLTEADALAYLPATKRAWSEGETIEVHYLP
;
A
#
# COMPACT_ATOMS: atom_id res chain seq x y z
N MET A 1 10.80 4.79 6.41
CA MET A 1 11.73 4.91 5.27
C MET A 1 12.43 6.26 5.32
N LEU A 2 13.70 6.30 5.01
CA LEU A 2 14.48 7.50 4.90
C LEU A 2 14.95 7.68 3.45
N PHE A 3 14.76 8.88 2.90
CA PHE A 3 15.26 9.24 1.59
C PHE A 3 16.33 10.31 1.74
N ALA A 4 17.47 10.10 1.07
CA ALA A 4 18.57 11.05 1.10
C ALA A 4 19.33 10.99 -0.22
N THR A 5 20.24 11.94 -0.44
CA THR A 5 21.16 11.90 -1.57
C THR A 5 22.60 11.88 -1.06
N LEU A 6 23.44 11.10 -1.73
CA LEU A 6 24.87 11.03 -1.45
C LEU A 6 25.60 11.18 -2.78
N ASN A 7 26.36 12.29 -2.92
CA ASN A 7 27.04 12.61 -4.19
C ASN A 7 26.08 12.58 -5.38
N ASP A 8 24.89 13.18 -5.23
CA ASP A 8 23.82 13.23 -6.22
C ASP A 8 23.22 11.86 -6.57
N VAL A 9 23.54 10.82 -5.80
CA VAL A 9 22.93 9.50 -5.94
C VAL A 9 21.82 9.36 -4.90
N PRO A 10 20.59 9.02 -5.30
CA PRO A 10 19.52 8.83 -4.34
C PRO A 10 19.73 7.56 -3.50
N VAL A 11 19.43 7.67 -2.22
CA VAL A 11 19.56 6.57 -1.27
C VAL A 11 18.24 6.40 -0.53
N PHE A 12 17.72 5.16 -0.52
CA PHE A 12 16.51 4.81 0.23
C PHE A 12 16.90 3.89 1.37
N ALA A 13 16.66 4.32 2.60
CA ALA A 13 16.85 3.46 3.77
C ALA A 13 15.50 2.86 4.16
N LEU A 14 15.38 1.54 4.08
CA LEU A 14 14.15 0.81 4.36
C LEU A 14 14.24 0.08 5.70
N PRO A 15 13.11 -0.10 6.41
CA PRO A 15 13.11 -0.83 7.68
C PRO A 15 13.41 -2.31 7.47
N GLY A 16 13.83 -3.00 8.55
CA GLY A 16 14.16 -4.42 8.47
C GLY A 16 12.97 -5.37 8.38
N ASN A 17 11.75 -4.88 8.55
CA ASN A 17 10.55 -5.71 8.44
C ASN A 17 10.28 -6.05 6.96
N PRO A 18 10.27 -7.35 6.57
CA PRO A 18 10.12 -7.73 5.16
C PRO A 18 8.86 -7.20 4.49
N ARG A 19 7.73 -7.21 5.19
CA ARG A 19 6.49 -6.68 4.64
C ARG A 19 6.59 -5.17 4.38
N ALA A 20 7.11 -4.45 5.35
CA ALA A 20 7.28 -3.00 5.22
C ALA A 20 8.24 -2.66 4.08
N VAL A 21 9.30 -3.43 3.90
CA VAL A 21 10.25 -3.25 2.79
C VAL A 21 9.54 -3.38 1.45
N ILE A 22 8.74 -4.43 1.28
CA ILE A 22 8.03 -4.68 0.02
C ILE A 22 7.02 -3.57 -0.28
N VAL A 23 6.22 -3.18 0.72
CA VAL A 23 5.23 -2.12 0.56
C VAL A 23 5.88 -0.79 0.21
N LEU A 24 6.94 -0.41 0.92
CA LEU A 24 7.66 0.84 0.66
C LEU A 24 8.34 0.82 -0.70
N TYR A 25 8.83 -0.34 -1.13
CA TYR A 25 9.37 -0.46 -2.48
C TYR A 25 8.32 -0.13 -3.54
N TRP A 26 7.15 -0.77 -3.47
CA TRP A 26 6.09 -0.53 -4.44
C TRP A 26 5.57 0.91 -4.43
N GLU A 27 5.43 1.51 -3.24
CA GLU A 27 4.81 2.82 -3.10
C GLU A 27 5.76 3.99 -3.35
N TYR A 28 7.06 3.79 -3.12
CA TYR A 28 8.02 4.90 -3.18
C TYR A 28 9.22 4.63 -4.07
N VAL A 29 9.88 3.50 -3.93
CA VAL A 29 11.10 3.22 -4.67
C VAL A 29 10.80 2.93 -6.14
N LEU A 30 9.84 2.08 -6.41
CA LEU A 30 9.46 1.72 -7.78
C LEU A 30 8.99 2.93 -8.60
N PRO A 31 8.12 3.82 -8.10
CA PRO A 31 7.77 5.03 -8.83
C PRO A 31 8.97 5.92 -9.14
N TYR A 32 9.92 6.02 -8.23
CA TYR A 32 11.15 6.78 -8.45
C TYR A 32 11.96 6.18 -9.61
N VAL A 33 12.14 4.86 -9.60
CA VAL A 33 12.85 4.15 -10.67
C VAL A 33 12.14 4.35 -12.01
N ARG A 34 10.82 4.21 -12.03
CA ARG A 34 10.02 4.42 -13.25
C ARG A 34 10.13 5.85 -13.77
N ALA A 35 10.14 6.84 -12.87
CA ALA A 35 10.30 8.24 -13.24
C ALA A 35 11.65 8.48 -13.93
N ILE A 36 12.72 7.90 -13.40
CA ILE A 36 14.05 7.98 -14.04
C ILE A 36 14.03 7.33 -15.43
N GLN A 37 13.27 6.25 -15.60
CA GLN A 37 13.14 5.55 -16.88
C GLN A 37 12.25 6.28 -17.89
N GLY A 38 11.66 7.40 -17.50
CA GLY A 38 10.83 8.20 -18.39
C GLY A 38 9.36 7.82 -18.43
N TRP A 39 8.88 7.05 -17.46
CA TRP A 39 7.45 6.72 -17.39
C TRP A 39 6.61 7.98 -17.18
N ARG A 40 5.54 8.12 -17.96
CA ARG A 40 4.63 9.26 -17.83
C ARG A 40 3.81 9.19 -16.54
N HIS A 41 3.42 7.98 -16.11
CA HIS A 41 2.65 7.73 -14.89
C HIS A 41 3.40 6.69 -14.04
N PRO A 42 4.41 7.12 -13.25
CA PRO A 42 5.27 6.18 -12.53
C PRO A 42 4.61 5.52 -11.31
N TRP A 43 3.58 6.16 -10.74
CA TRP A 43 2.90 5.65 -9.55
C TRP A 43 2.06 4.43 -9.86
N LEU A 44 1.80 3.61 -8.83
CA LEU A 44 0.85 2.51 -8.98
C LEU A 44 -0.51 3.09 -9.38
N ARG A 45 -1.19 2.36 -10.26
CA ARG A 45 -2.56 2.72 -10.64
C ARG A 45 -3.46 2.61 -9.42
N SER A 46 -4.34 3.59 -9.22
CA SER A 46 -5.22 3.63 -8.05
C SER A 46 -6.67 3.81 -8.44
N ASP A 47 -7.55 3.40 -7.52
CA ASP A 47 -8.98 3.55 -7.64
C ASP A 47 -9.59 3.73 -6.26
N GLU A 48 -10.84 4.16 -6.20
CA GLU A 48 -11.63 4.16 -4.98
C GLU A 48 -12.74 3.14 -5.11
N LEU A 49 -12.72 2.13 -4.24
CA LEU A 49 -13.64 1.00 -4.31
C LEU A 49 -14.35 0.79 -2.98
N PRO A 50 -15.62 0.35 -3.02
CA PRO A 50 -16.33 0.03 -1.78
C PRO A 50 -15.75 -1.21 -1.10
N ILE A 51 -15.64 -1.16 0.22
CA ILE A 51 -15.18 -2.31 1.00
C ILE A 51 -16.32 -3.29 1.25
N THR A 52 -15.97 -4.56 1.39
CA THR A 52 -16.96 -5.63 1.56
C THR A 52 -17.36 -5.87 3.01
N HIS A 53 -16.65 -5.28 3.96
CA HIS A 53 -16.91 -5.45 5.40
C HIS A 53 -16.51 -4.18 6.13
N SER A 54 -17.06 -4.00 7.34
CA SER A 54 -16.66 -2.89 8.20
C SER A 54 -15.24 -3.11 8.74
N LEU A 55 -14.58 -2.01 9.06
CA LEU A 55 -13.17 -2.01 9.43
C LEU A 55 -12.90 -0.91 10.44
N THR A 56 -12.05 -1.19 11.42
CA THR A 56 -11.55 -0.17 12.35
C THR A 56 -10.04 -0.25 12.46
N THR A 57 -9.41 0.89 12.73
CA THR A 57 -7.97 0.99 12.96
C THR A 57 -7.71 1.77 14.22
N LYS A 58 -6.46 1.75 14.69
CA LYS A 58 -6.05 2.57 15.84
C LYS A 58 -5.98 4.06 15.50
N GLY A 59 -5.82 4.39 14.22
CA GLY A 59 -5.80 5.77 13.76
C GLY A 59 -4.59 6.58 14.17
N GLU A 60 -3.50 5.93 14.60
CA GLU A 60 -2.29 6.61 15.05
C GLU A 60 -1.42 7.08 13.89
N ARG A 61 -1.45 6.35 12.78
CA ARG A 61 -0.74 6.69 11.55
C ARG A 61 -1.42 6.02 10.36
N SER A 62 -1.12 6.52 9.17
CA SER A 62 -1.64 5.90 7.96
C SER A 62 -1.02 4.52 7.75
N GLU A 63 -1.78 3.63 7.13
CA GLU A 63 -1.36 2.26 6.87
C GLU A 63 -1.66 1.87 5.44
N PHE A 64 -0.88 0.92 4.92
CA PHE A 64 -1.20 0.16 3.71
C PHE A 64 -1.49 -1.27 4.11
N ARG A 65 -2.62 -1.80 3.71
CA ARG A 65 -3.01 -3.19 3.97
C ARG A 65 -3.21 -3.96 2.70
N SER A 66 -2.81 -5.23 2.74
CA SER A 66 -3.05 -6.13 1.61
C SER A 66 -4.54 -6.29 1.36
N ALA A 67 -4.93 -6.30 0.09
CA ALA A 67 -6.32 -6.37 -0.29
C ALA A 67 -6.51 -7.18 -1.57
N ARG A 68 -7.72 -7.71 -1.76
CA ARG A 68 -8.15 -8.36 -3.00
C ARG A 68 -9.28 -7.56 -3.61
N VAL A 69 -9.23 -7.40 -4.92
CA VAL A 69 -10.27 -6.70 -5.66
C VAL A 69 -11.04 -7.70 -6.50
N SER A 70 -12.36 -7.70 -6.36
CA SER A 70 -13.23 -8.59 -7.11
C SER A 70 -14.58 -7.91 -7.32
N ASN A 71 -15.10 -7.96 -8.55
CA ASN A 71 -16.39 -7.38 -8.91
C ASN A 71 -16.55 -5.91 -8.51
N GLY A 72 -15.48 -5.13 -8.63
CA GLY A 72 -15.50 -3.71 -8.30
C GLY A 72 -15.55 -3.41 -6.81
N LYS A 73 -15.26 -4.39 -5.96
CA LYS A 73 -15.23 -4.25 -4.51
C LYS A 73 -13.88 -4.71 -3.97
N VAL A 74 -13.52 -4.22 -2.80
CA VAL A 74 -12.25 -4.55 -2.16
C VAL A 74 -12.48 -5.23 -0.81
N THR A 75 -11.73 -6.33 -0.58
CA THR A 75 -11.71 -7.05 0.69
C THR A 75 -10.30 -6.97 1.25
N LEU A 76 -10.16 -6.48 2.48
CA LEU A 76 -8.86 -6.43 3.14
C LEU A 76 -8.52 -7.82 3.67
N LEU A 77 -7.26 -8.22 3.49
CA LEU A 77 -6.76 -9.51 3.96
C LEU A 77 -6.21 -9.36 5.38
N ALA A 78 -6.16 -10.49 6.10
CA ALA A 78 -5.54 -10.51 7.42
C ALA A 78 -4.04 -10.21 7.29
N ASP A 79 -3.58 -9.21 8.00
CA ASP A 79 -2.23 -8.67 7.86
C ASP A 79 -1.51 -8.65 9.20
N GLU A 80 -1.58 -9.75 9.94
CA GLU A 80 -1.05 -9.88 11.29
C GLU A 80 -0.14 -11.08 11.43
N GLY A 81 0.91 -10.92 12.25
CA GLY A 81 1.81 -11.99 12.63
C GLY A 81 2.48 -12.68 11.45
N SER A 82 2.57 -14.00 11.50
CA SER A 82 3.21 -14.81 10.47
C SER A 82 2.49 -14.81 9.13
N HIS A 83 1.25 -14.29 9.09
CA HIS A 83 0.45 -14.23 7.87
C HIS A 83 0.71 -13.00 7.01
N MET A 84 1.53 -12.07 7.49
CA MET A 84 1.76 -10.80 6.80
C MET A 84 2.34 -10.96 5.40
N LEU A 85 3.38 -11.78 5.25
CA LEU A 85 3.97 -12.03 3.92
C LEU A 85 3.06 -12.87 3.05
N HIS A 86 2.35 -13.83 3.64
CA HIS A 86 1.40 -14.66 2.90
C HIS A 86 0.26 -13.82 2.32
N SER A 87 -0.25 -12.85 3.08
CA SER A 87 -1.30 -11.98 2.58
C SER A 87 -0.84 -11.16 1.38
N LEU A 88 0.43 -10.76 1.32
CA LEU A 88 0.98 -10.06 0.16
C LEU A 88 1.02 -10.93 -1.09
N THR A 89 1.25 -12.24 -0.96
CA THR A 89 1.25 -13.14 -2.12
C THR A 89 -0.13 -13.36 -2.70
N GLU A 90 -1.18 -13.17 -1.91
CA GLU A 90 -2.57 -13.30 -2.34
C GLU A 90 -3.19 -11.97 -2.74
N ALA A 91 -2.52 -10.86 -2.48
CA ALA A 91 -3.08 -9.53 -2.70
C ALA A 91 -3.08 -9.13 -4.18
N ASP A 92 -4.12 -8.40 -4.58
CA ASP A 92 -4.18 -7.73 -5.88
C ASP A 92 -3.81 -6.26 -5.76
N ALA A 93 -3.93 -5.71 -4.55
CA ALA A 93 -3.78 -4.28 -4.30
C ALA A 93 -3.37 -4.03 -2.86
N LEU A 94 -2.99 -2.78 -2.60
CA LEU A 94 -2.80 -2.26 -1.25
C LEU A 94 -3.91 -1.26 -0.97
N ALA A 95 -4.62 -1.43 0.14
CA ALA A 95 -5.62 -0.47 0.59
C ALA A 95 -4.95 0.57 1.46
N TYR A 96 -5.21 1.84 1.18
CA TYR A 96 -4.65 2.96 1.94
C TYR A 96 -5.63 3.38 3.04
N LEU A 97 -5.18 3.33 4.28
CA LEU A 97 -5.95 3.72 5.47
C LEU A 97 -5.33 4.98 6.04
N PRO A 98 -5.91 6.17 5.79
CA PRO A 98 -5.34 7.41 6.31
C PRO A 98 -5.49 7.50 7.83
N ALA A 99 -4.52 8.18 8.48
CA ALA A 99 -4.51 8.34 9.94
C ALA A 99 -5.69 9.18 10.45
N THR A 100 -6.32 9.95 9.58
CA THR A 100 -7.43 10.84 9.95
C THR A 100 -8.76 10.12 10.12
N LYS A 101 -8.85 8.86 9.70
CA LYS A 101 -10.09 8.08 9.78
C LYS A 101 -9.83 6.76 10.48
N ARG A 102 -10.68 6.40 11.45
CA ARG A 102 -10.50 5.21 12.28
C ARG A 102 -11.49 4.10 12.01
N ALA A 103 -12.57 4.40 11.31
CA ALA A 103 -13.62 3.42 11.05
C ALA A 103 -14.21 3.59 9.66
N TRP A 104 -14.50 2.46 9.02
CA TRP A 104 -15.18 2.39 7.74
C TRP A 104 -16.33 1.42 7.87
N SER A 105 -17.48 1.78 7.30
CA SER A 105 -18.64 0.91 7.22
C SER A 105 -18.61 0.13 5.91
N GLU A 106 -19.21 -1.05 5.91
CA GLU A 106 -19.39 -1.82 4.67
C GLU A 106 -20.03 -0.93 3.59
N GLY A 107 -19.45 -0.94 2.41
CA GLY A 107 -19.89 -0.12 1.29
C GLY A 107 -19.23 1.24 1.17
N GLU A 108 -18.54 1.72 2.20
CA GLU A 108 -17.76 2.95 2.08
C GLU A 108 -16.57 2.71 1.15
N THR A 109 -16.19 3.74 0.39
CA THR A 109 -15.05 3.64 -0.53
C THR A 109 -13.74 3.84 0.19
N ILE A 110 -12.72 3.14 -0.28
CA ILE A 110 -11.37 3.26 0.20
C ILE A 110 -10.41 3.31 -0.99
N GLU A 111 -9.33 4.07 -0.86
CA GLU A 111 -8.33 4.15 -1.91
C GLU A 111 -7.53 2.86 -1.97
N VAL A 112 -7.39 2.31 -3.18
CA VAL A 112 -6.58 1.12 -3.41
C VAL A 112 -5.54 1.40 -4.48
N HIS A 113 -4.35 0.84 -4.31
CA HIS A 113 -3.25 0.92 -5.25
C HIS A 113 -3.01 -0.48 -5.80
N TYR A 114 -3.21 -0.66 -7.10
CA TYR A 114 -3.04 -1.99 -7.72
C TYR A 114 -1.57 -2.36 -7.77
N LEU A 115 -1.26 -3.60 -7.39
CA LEU A 115 0.09 -4.11 -7.46
C LEU A 115 0.52 -4.31 -8.91
N PRO A 116 1.82 -4.14 -9.21
CA PRO A 116 2.33 -4.26 -10.56
C PRO A 116 2.25 -5.68 -11.12
#